data_21ba554f9e66543dcfbcc326fe545d1f
#
_entry.id   21ba554f9e66543dcfbcc326fe545d1f
#
_cell.length_a   1.000
_cell.length_b   1.000
_cell.length_c   1.000
_cell.angle_alpha   90.00
_cell.angle_beta   90.00
_cell.angle_gamma   90.00
#
_symmetry.space_group_name_H-M   'P 1'
#
loop_
_entity.id
_entity.type
_entity.pdbx_description
1 polymer ?
#
loop_
_entity_poly.entity_id
_entity_poly.type
_entity_poly.pdbx_seq_one_letter_code
_entity_poly.pdbx_strand_id
1 'polypeptide(L)'
;MKKSEMIDHIAQAHTITKAEANRVLDTVIGIIHTDLRKEGRCAIPGLGTFSVTKRAARTGRNPATGEKLKIKASKNARFKAAPALKEAIAKFKI
;
A
#
# COMPACT_ATOMS: atom_id res chain seq x y z
N MET A 1 10.10 -0.56 -11.03
CA MET A 1 9.26 -0.22 -12.20
C MET A 1 8.61 1.14 -12.00
N LYS A 2 8.72 2.00 -12.99
CA LYS A 2 8.10 3.33 -12.93
C LYS A 2 6.63 3.24 -13.33
N LYS A 3 5.83 4.24 -12.90
CA LYS A 3 4.40 4.31 -13.26
C LYS A 3 4.19 4.24 -14.77
N SER A 4 5.04 4.93 -15.55
CA SER A 4 4.96 4.91 -17.02
C SER A 4 5.13 3.52 -17.61
N GLU A 5 6.01 2.71 -17.04
CA GLU A 5 6.22 1.33 -17.46
C GLU A 5 5.01 0.45 -17.13
N MET A 6 4.40 0.65 -15.96
CA MET A 6 3.16 -0.05 -15.59
C MET A 6 2.03 0.27 -16.56
N ILE A 7 1.89 1.54 -16.93
CA ILE A 7 0.89 1.98 -17.89
C ILE A 7 1.11 1.33 -19.24
N ASP A 8 2.35 1.26 -19.72
CA ASP A 8 2.70 0.60 -20.99
C ASP A 8 2.32 -0.88 -20.97
N HIS A 9 2.64 -1.59 -19.89
CA HIS A 9 2.28 -3.01 -19.72
C HIS A 9 0.78 -3.23 -19.75
N ILE A 10 0.01 -2.40 -19.06
CA ILE A 10 -1.46 -2.51 -19.02
C ILE A 10 -2.03 -2.23 -20.41
N ALA A 11 -1.53 -1.18 -21.07
CA ALA A 11 -2.01 -0.80 -22.39
C ALA A 11 -1.78 -1.92 -23.41
N GLN A 12 -0.62 -2.54 -23.40
CA GLN A 12 -0.28 -3.65 -24.30
C GLN A 12 -1.08 -4.90 -23.97
N ALA A 13 -1.22 -5.24 -22.71
CA ALA A 13 -1.91 -6.46 -22.28
C ALA A 13 -3.39 -6.45 -22.65
N HIS A 14 -4.00 -5.28 -22.67
CA HIS A 14 -5.45 -5.12 -22.91
C HIS A 14 -5.79 -4.43 -24.24
N THR A 15 -4.78 -4.10 -25.03
CA THR A 15 -4.96 -3.42 -26.31
C THR A 15 -5.77 -2.13 -26.16
N ILE A 16 -5.39 -1.32 -25.20
CA ILE A 16 -6.00 -0.01 -24.91
C ILE A 16 -4.95 1.09 -25.02
N THR A 17 -5.40 2.34 -25.02
CA THR A 17 -4.50 3.48 -25.08
C THR A 17 -3.78 3.66 -23.73
N LYS A 18 -2.65 4.34 -23.76
CA LYS A 18 -1.93 4.70 -22.52
C LYS A 18 -2.79 5.57 -21.61
N ALA A 19 -3.58 6.48 -22.16
CA ALA A 19 -4.50 7.32 -21.39
C ALA A 19 -5.54 6.48 -20.65
N GLU A 20 -6.10 5.46 -21.29
CA GLU A 20 -7.05 4.54 -20.65
C GLU A 20 -6.37 3.68 -19.61
N ALA A 21 -5.16 3.17 -19.90
CA ALA A 21 -4.37 2.39 -18.95
C ALA A 21 -4.06 3.19 -17.69
N ASN A 22 -3.72 4.47 -17.84
CA ASN A 22 -3.48 5.36 -16.71
C ASN A 22 -4.74 5.50 -15.85
N ARG A 23 -5.90 5.67 -16.47
CA ARG A 23 -7.18 5.75 -15.74
C ARG A 23 -7.51 4.46 -15.01
N VAL A 24 -7.24 3.31 -15.62
CA VAL A 24 -7.44 2.00 -14.98
C VAL A 24 -6.57 1.88 -13.74
N LEU A 25 -5.30 2.22 -13.86
CA LEU A 25 -4.36 2.16 -12.73
C LEU A 25 -4.79 3.10 -11.60
N ASP A 26 -5.16 4.34 -11.93
CA ASP A 26 -5.61 5.30 -10.94
C ASP A 26 -6.92 4.85 -10.27
N THR A 27 -7.80 4.19 -11.01
CA THR A 27 -9.03 3.61 -10.45
C THR A 27 -8.71 2.53 -9.42
N VAL A 28 -7.77 1.64 -9.71
CA VAL A 28 -7.36 0.58 -8.78
C VAL A 28 -6.78 1.20 -7.50
N ILE A 29 -5.91 2.18 -7.64
CA ILE A 29 -5.34 2.88 -6.49
C ILE A 29 -6.42 3.58 -5.67
N GLY A 30 -7.39 4.22 -6.35
CA GLY A 30 -8.52 4.87 -5.70
C GLY A 30 -9.40 3.91 -4.92
N ILE A 31 -9.63 2.70 -5.43
CA ILE A 31 -10.39 1.65 -4.74
C ILE A 31 -9.66 1.28 -3.43
N ILE A 32 -8.35 1.10 -3.48
CA ILE A 32 -7.55 0.76 -2.30
C ILE A 32 -7.65 1.88 -1.25
N HIS A 33 -7.51 3.13 -1.67
CA HIS A 33 -7.64 4.29 -0.77
C HIS A 33 -9.03 4.34 -0.12
N THR A 34 -10.07 4.12 -0.89
CA THR A 34 -11.46 4.17 -0.41
C THR A 34 -11.72 3.08 0.61
N ASP A 35 -11.31 1.84 0.32
CA ASP A 35 -11.50 0.72 1.23
C ASP A 35 -10.73 0.91 2.54
N LEU A 36 -9.50 1.38 2.47
CA LEU A 36 -8.70 1.65 3.67
C LEU A 36 -9.32 2.75 4.52
N ARG A 37 -9.91 3.76 3.88
CA ARG A 37 -10.53 4.87 4.59
C ARG A 37 -11.85 4.49 5.26
N LYS A 38 -12.65 3.63 4.60
CA LYS A 38 -13.96 3.22 5.11
C LYS A 38 -13.90 1.99 6.00
N GLU A 39 -13.21 0.95 5.55
CA GLU A 39 -13.21 -0.36 6.21
C GLU A 39 -11.93 -0.60 7.00
N GLY A 40 -10.89 0.20 6.79
CA GLY A 40 -9.58 0.00 7.39
C GLY A 40 -8.84 -1.21 6.83
N ARG A 41 -9.34 -1.81 5.76
CA ARG A 41 -8.77 -3.00 5.16
C ARG A 41 -9.15 -3.10 3.69
N CYS A 42 -8.20 -3.55 2.88
CA CYS A 42 -8.44 -3.86 1.47
C CYS A 42 -7.68 -5.13 1.10
N ALA A 43 -8.41 -6.21 0.83
CA ALA A 43 -7.82 -7.47 0.40
C ALA A 43 -7.87 -7.58 -1.12
N ILE A 44 -6.71 -7.80 -1.74
CA ILE A 44 -6.61 -7.98 -3.19
C ILE A 44 -6.16 -9.42 -3.45
N PRO A 45 -7.05 -10.26 -4.01
CA PRO A 45 -6.69 -11.65 -4.32
C PRO A 45 -5.46 -11.73 -5.22
N GLY A 46 -4.52 -12.60 -4.87
CA GLY A 46 -3.28 -12.77 -5.62
C GLY A 46 -2.17 -11.78 -5.28
N LEU A 47 -2.48 -10.71 -4.56
CA LEU A 47 -1.50 -9.70 -4.15
C LEU A 47 -1.27 -9.71 -2.64
N GLY A 48 -2.28 -9.41 -1.87
CA GLY A 48 -2.18 -9.33 -0.43
C GLY A 48 -3.27 -8.48 0.18
N THR A 49 -3.12 -8.17 1.46
CA THR A 49 -4.08 -7.37 2.20
C THR A 49 -3.42 -6.12 2.74
N PHE A 50 -3.98 -4.96 2.41
CA PHE A 50 -3.65 -3.69 3.05
C PHE A 50 -4.53 -3.50 4.27
N SER A 51 -3.98 -2.97 5.34
CA SER A 51 -4.72 -2.66 6.55
C SER A 51 -4.20 -1.38 7.19
N VAL A 52 -5.09 -0.72 7.93
CA VAL A 52 -4.72 0.46 8.71
C VAL A 52 -4.44 0.04 10.14
N THR A 53 -3.26 0.39 10.63
CA THR A 53 -2.91 0.22 12.04
C THR A 53 -2.95 1.56 12.73
N LYS A 54 -3.49 1.58 13.94
CA LYS A 54 -3.56 2.78 14.77
C LYS A 54 -2.60 2.63 15.94
N ARG A 55 -1.84 3.67 16.20
CA ARG A 55 -1.08 3.79 17.44
C ARG A 55 -1.73 4.87 18.28
N ALA A 56 -2.12 4.51 19.51
CA ALA A 56 -2.68 5.46 20.45
C ALA A 56 -1.64 6.52 20.82
N ALA A 57 -2.10 7.72 21.17
CA ALA A 57 -1.24 8.74 21.74
C ALA A 57 -0.59 8.20 23.01
N ARG A 58 0.69 8.47 23.21
CA ARG A 58 1.43 8.04 24.39
C ARG A 58 2.40 9.11 24.83
N THR A 59 2.88 9.00 26.06
CA THR A 59 3.93 9.84 26.59
C THR A 59 5.27 9.11 26.50
N GLY A 60 6.23 9.70 25.80
CA GLY A 60 7.60 9.23 25.76
C GLY A 60 8.54 10.18 26.47
N ARG A 61 9.82 9.84 26.51
CA ARG A 61 10.87 10.73 27.04
C ARG A 61 11.92 10.98 25.98
N ASN A 62 12.39 12.21 25.92
CA ASN A 62 13.52 12.56 25.08
C ASN A 62 14.79 11.96 25.72
N PRO A 63 15.49 11.02 25.06
CA PRO A 63 16.69 10.41 25.62
C PRO A 63 17.85 11.39 25.84
N ALA A 64 17.87 12.51 25.15
CA ALA A 64 18.92 13.53 25.30
C ALA A 64 18.69 14.47 26.49
N THR A 65 17.43 14.82 26.79
CA THR A 65 17.09 15.81 27.83
C THR A 65 16.31 15.23 29.00
N GLY A 66 15.74 14.04 28.84
CA GLY A 66 14.87 13.42 29.84
C GLY A 66 13.47 14.05 29.92
N GLU A 67 13.16 15.01 29.07
CA GLU A 67 11.86 15.67 29.08
C GLU A 67 10.77 14.75 28.53
N LYS A 68 9.56 14.92 29.07
CA LYS A 68 8.38 14.19 28.59
C LYS A 68 7.96 14.72 27.22
N LEU A 69 7.80 13.80 26.27
CA LEU A 69 7.30 14.10 24.94
C LEU A 69 5.92 13.48 24.76
N LYS A 70 4.98 14.27 24.22
CA LYS A 70 3.68 13.74 23.81
C LYS A 70 3.82 13.19 22.39
N ILE A 71 3.64 11.88 22.24
CA ILE A 71 3.61 11.24 20.94
C ILE A 71 2.14 11.17 20.50
N LYS A 72 1.81 11.85 19.41
CA LYS A 72 0.45 11.90 18.89
C LYS A 72 0.02 10.53 18.37
N ALA A 73 -1.30 10.26 18.44
CA ALA A 73 -1.87 9.11 17.78
C ALA A 73 -1.53 9.17 16.28
N SER A 74 -1.19 8.04 15.70
CA SER A 74 -0.84 7.94 14.29
C SER A 74 -1.55 6.76 13.64
N LYS A 75 -1.73 6.85 12.32
CA LYS A 75 -2.29 5.78 11.50
C LYS A 75 -1.26 5.42 10.45
N ASN A 76 -0.99 4.13 10.33
CA ASN A 76 -0.05 3.61 9.34
C ASN A 76 -0.72 2.55 8.47
N ALA A 77 -0.33 2.49 7.21
CA ALA A 77 -0.74 1.43 6.33
C ALA A 77 0.19 0.24 6.51
N ARG A 78 -0.38 -0.96 6.58
CA ARG A 78 0.36 -2.22 6.59
C ARG A 78 -0.04 -3.05 5.40
N PHE A 79 0.91 -3.83 4.89
CA PHE A 79 0.69 -4.76 3.80
C PHE A 79 1.13 -6.16 4.22
N LYS A 80 0.21 -7.13 4.06
CA LYS A 80 0.51 -8.54 4.26
C LYS A 80 0.40 -9.26 2.92
N ALA A 81 1.51 -9.85 2.46
CA ALA A 81 1.53 -10.57 1.18
C ALA A 81 0.64 -11.81 1.22
N ALA A 82 -0.11 -12.03 0.13
CA ALA A 82 -0.84 -13.28 -0.07
C ALA A 82 0.11 -14.42 -0.41
N PRO A 83 -0.30 -15.69 -0.20
CA PRO A 83 0.53 -16.85 -0.57
C PRO A 83 1.00 -16.82 -2.03
N ALA A 84 0.15 -16.40 -2.96
CA ALA A 84 0.50 -16.27 -4.38
C ALA A 84 1.65 -15.29 -4.61
N LEU A 85 1.64 -14.16 -3.88
CA LEU A 85 2.72 -13.18 -3.97
C LEU A 85 4.01 -13.73 -3.35
N LYS A 86 3.92 -14.43 -2.23
CA LYS A 86 5.08 -15.05 -1.59
C LYS A 86 5.74 -16.06 -2.51
N GLU A 87 4.97 -16.86 -3.24
CA GLU A 87 5.47 -17.80 -4.22
C GLU A 87 6.17 -17.08 -5.37
N ALA A 88 5.60 -15.97 -5.84
CA ALA A 88 6.20 -15.21 -6.93
C ALA A 88 7.56 -14.63 -6.54
N ILE A 89 7.68 -14.09 -5.32
CA ILE A 89 8.94 -13.49 -4.86
C ILE A 89 9.98 -14.54 -4.44
N ALA A 90 9.57 -15.78 -4.14
CA ALA A 90 10.50 -16.86 -3.82
C ALA A 90 11.45 -17.15 -4.95
N LYS A 91 11.10 -16.81 -6.19
CA LYS A 91 11.96 -16.95 -7.37
C LYS A 91 12.98 -15.84 -7.51
N PHE A 92 12.88 -14.79 -6.70
CA PHE A 92 13.83 -13.68 -6.75
C PHE A 92 15.18 -14.14 -6.17
N LYS A 93 16.24 -13.95 -6.94
CA LYS A 93 17.60 -14.26 -6.50
C LYS A 93 18.18 -13.08 -5.75
N ILE A 94 18.57 -13.33 -4.53
CA ILE A 94 19.24 -12.34 -3.70
C ILE A 94 20.74 -12.39 -3.93
#